data_8b9658be0cb58ddc3dd8d40460a9db6f
#
_entry.id   8b9658be0cb58ddc3dd8d40460a9db6f
#
_cell.length_a   1.000
_cell.length_b   1.000
_cell.length_c   1.000
_cell.angle_alpha   90.00
_cell.angle_beta   90.00
_cell.angle_gamma   90.00
#
_symmetry.space_group_name_H-M   'P 1'
#
loop_
_entity.id
_entity.type
_entity.pdbx_description
1 polymer ?
#
loop_
_entity_poly.entity_id
_entity_poly.type
_entity_poly.pdbx_seq_one_letter_code
_entity_poly.pdbx_strand_id
1 'polypeptide(L)'
;TNFDMHNPSGLNHVISVSAIGANDDFGCWATAGTTVDLCAPGESVYTTTASGGYGPASGTSFSSPITAGAVALLWSRFPDADKSWVIDRIVNNTDEFPDMQGECNGESLVGMLGTGRLNIHKALSAGVYPSLYIYDVKQMNDTDGDGVFNPGEQMKVKLIIGNEEGWADAQNVVATISSTDDRLQIIDDTIEFSSSVPAGGSALEFMDYFLLETDQESELGDIPCVVNLRAGLQAPYYEVDVSIDLSLSLDQYGFSYPSSTMNLRSSPVVGDLNGDGNFEIYVGDDDGRFYGFSHDGSPLPNF
;
A
#
# COMPACT_ATOMS: atom_id res chain seq x y z
N THR A 1 33.22 12.68 -2.82
CA THR A 1 32.54 12.05 -3.97
C THR A 1 33.51 12.09 -5.15
N ASN A 2 33.67 10.99 -5.87
CA ASN A 2 34.46 10.93 -7.08
C ASN A 2 33.54 10.69 -8.26
N PHE A 3 33.54 11.59 -9.24
CA PHE A 3 32.69 11.55 -10.44
C PHE A 3 33.47 11.04 -11.67
N ASP A 4 34.69 10.59 -11.50
CA ASP A 4 35.49 10.08 -12.60
C ASP A 4 35.12 8.61 -12.93
N MET A 5 35.38 8.22 -14.18
CA MET A 5 35.21 6.84 -14.63
C MET A 5 36.24 5.94 -13.95
N HIS A 6 35.78 4.90 -13.26
CA HIS A 6 36.61 3.90 -12.63
C HIS A 6 36.75 2.64 -13.52
N ASN A 7 37.95 2.14 -13.67
CA ASN A 7 38.20 0.85 -14.28
C ASN A 7 38.42 -0.23 -13.20
N PRO A 8 37.81 -1.41 -13.31
CA PRO A 8 37.02 -1.91 -14.46
C PRO A 8 35.53 -1.50 -14.47
N SER A 9 34.98 -0.86 -13.41
CA SER A 9 33.57 -0.65 -13.22
C SER A 9 32.90 0.22 -14.32
N GLY A 10 33.64 1.13 -14.95
CA GLY A 10 33.16 1.93 -16.06
C GLY A 10 33.28 1.26 -17.46
N LEU A 11 33.61 -0.03 -17.52
CA LEU A 11 33.72 -0.76 -18.78
C LEU A 11 32.39 -1.43 -19.16
N ASN A 12 32.13 -1.56 -20.47
CA ASN A 12 31.00 -2.31 -20.99
C ASN A 12 30.99 -3.75 -20.43
N HIS A 13 29.80 -4.27 -20.12
CA HIS A 13 29.56 -5.60 -19.55
C HIS A 13 30.05 -5.82 -18.11
N VAL A 14 30.34 -4.74 -17.39
CA VAL A 14 30.58 -4.73 -15.95
C VAL A 14 29.45 -3.96 -15.29
N ILE A 15 28.77 -4.55 -14.29
CA ILE A 15 27.78 -3.81 -13.50
C ILE A 15 28.53 -2.93 -12.50
N SER A 16 28.42 -1.63 -12.68
CA SER A 16 29.00 -0.63 -11.80
C SER A 16 28.03 -0.29 -10.65
N VAL A 17 28.45 -0.56 -9.41
CA VAL A 17 27.56 -0.47 -8.26
C VAL A 17 28.05 0.59 -7.27
N SER A 18 27.18 1.52 -6.92
CA SER A 18 27.40 2.46 -5.83
C SER A 18 26.72 2.03 -4.53
N ALA A 19 26.89 2.80 -3.45
CA ALA A 19 26.45 2.43 -2.11
C ALA A 19 25.39 3.40 -1.59
N ILE A 20 24.36 2.83 -0.94
CA ILE A 20 23.35 3.56 -0.17
C ILE A 20 23.24 3.01 1.25
N GLY A 21 22.66 3.82 2.15
CA GLY A 21 22.32 3.46 3.52
C GLY A 21 20.97 2.77 3.65
N ALA A 22 20.61 2.44 4.89
CA ALA A 22 19.35 1.74 5.21
C ALA A 22 18.09 2.59 5.02
N ASN A 23 18.23 3.92 4.97
CA ASN A 23 17.12 4.86 4.78
C ASN A 23 17.02 5.36 3.32
N ASP A 24 17.64 4.65 2.38
CA ASP A 24 17.77 5.07 0.99
C ASP A 24 18.53 6.40 0.81
N ASP A 25 19.45 6.69 1.71
CA ASP A 25 20.34 7.85 1.67
C ASP A 25 21.64 7.52 0.94
N PHE A 26 22.04 8.40 0.03
CA PHE A 26 23.33 8.28 -0.65
C PHE A 26 24.45 8.84 0.23
N GLY A 27 25.34 7.97 0.67
CA GLY A 27 26.53 8.41 1.40
C GLY A 27 27.48 9.18 0.48
N CYS A 28 27.67 10.48 0.72
CA CYS A 28 28.58 11.33 -0.08
C CYS A 28 30.06 10.90 -0.06
N TRP A 29 30.40 9.86 0.67
CA TRP A 29 31.69 9.18 0.63
C TRP A 29 31.79 8.15 -0.51
N ALA A 30 30.63 7.67 -1.02
CA ALA A 30 30.57 6.71 -2.12
C ALA A 30 30.82 7.38 -3.48
N THR A 31 31.11 6.57 -4.48
CA THR A 31 31.35 7.05 -5.84
C THR A 31 30.00 7.25 -6.55
N ALA A 32 29.82 8.43 -7.14
CA ALA A 32 28.75 8.73 -8.09
C ALA A 32 29.33 9.03 -9.46
N GLY A 33 28.62 8.77 -10.53
CA GLY A 33 29.06 9.06 -11.88
C GLY A 33 28.13 8.48 -12.94
N THR A 34 28.23 8.96 -14.17
CA THR A 34 27.40 8.53 -15.30
C THR A 34 27.61 7.08 -15.73
N THR A 35 28.64 6.41 -15.19
CA THR A 35 28.95 5.00 -15.44
C THR A 35 28.46 4.08 -14.33
N VAL A 36 27.79 4.61 -13.29
CA VAL A 36 27.11 3.81 -12.28
C VAL A 36 25.84 3.22 -12.90
N ASP A 37 25.64 1.91 -12.79
CA ASP A 37 24.45 1.23 -13.31
C ASP A 37 23.33 1.20 -12.27
N LEU A 38 23.67 0.98 -10.98
CA LEU A 38 22.72 0.94 -9.88
C LEU A 38 23.39 1.18 -8.53
N CYS A 39 22.57 1.36 -7.51
CA CYS A 39 23.01 1.42 -6.11
C CYS A 39 22.55 0.18 -5.33
N ALA A 40 23.33 -0.23 -4.33
CA ALA A 40 22.96 -1.32 -3.42
C ALA A 40 23.38 -0.99 -1.98
N PRO A 41 22.84 -1.68 -0.96
CA PRO A 41 23.23 -1.46 0.43
C PRO A 41 24.74 -1.55 0.62
N GLY A 42 25.35 -0.54 1.22
CA GLY A 42 26.80 -0.46 1.41
C GLY A 42 27.22 0.36 2.63
N GLU A 43 26.26 0.88 3.40
CA GLU A 43 26.53 1.58 4.64
C GLU A 43 26.07 0.77 5.84
N SER A 44 26.94 0.67 6.86
CA SER A 44 26.69 -0.05 8.10
C SER A 44 26.26 -1.51 7.91
N VAL A 45 26.75 -2.16 6.86
CA VAL A 45 26.46 -3.57 6.57
C VAL A 45 27.07 -4.45 7.65
N TYR A 46 26.24 -5.24 8.33
CA TYR A 46 26.69 -6.16 9.38
C TYR A 46 27.36 -7.38 8.75
N THR A 47 28.63 -7.57 9.02
CA THR A 47 29.47 -8.57 8.36
C THR A 47 30.53 -9.15 9.30
N THR A 48 31.27 -10.16 8.84
CA THR A 48 32.41 -10.75 9.57
C THR A 48 33.56 -9.79 9.64
N THR A 49 34.31 -9.82 10.76
CA THR A 49 35.51 -8.99 10.97
C THR A 49 36.78 -9.82 10.93
N ALA A 50 37.90 -9.19 10.57
CA ALA A 50 39.20 -9.86 10.49
C ALA A 50 39.71 -10.38 11.84
N SER A 51 39.25 -9.81 12.96
CA SER A 51 39.59 -10.22 14.32
C SER A 51 38.77 -11.38 14.86
N GLY A 52 37.84 -11.93 14.04
CA GLY A 52 36.80 -12.88 14.45
C GLY A 52 35.60 -12.17 15.08
N GLY A 53 34.39 -12.65 14.77
CA GLY A 53 33.16 -12.03 15.18
C GLY A 53 32.48 -11.27 14.04
N TYR A 54 31.55 -10.37 14.41
CA TYR A 54 30.72 -9.61 13.48
C TYR A 54 30.67 -8.14 13.87
N GLY A 55 30.48 -7.26 12.89
CA GLY A 55 30.33 -5.84 13.12
C GLY A 55 29.88 -5.08 11.86
N PRO A 56 29.45 -3.81 11.99
CA PRO A 56 29.08 -2.98 10.86
C PRO A 56 30.34 -2.52 10.10
N ALA A 57 30.21 -2.48 8.77
CA ALA A 57 31.24 -1.91 7.90
C ALA A 57 30.56 -1.19 6.72
N SER A 58 31.25 -0.16 6.16
CA SER A 58 30.71 0.62 5.06
C SER A 58 31.72 0.65 3.89
N GLY A 59 31.16 0.60 2.68
CA GLY A 59 31.91 0.64 1.43
C GLY A 59 31.14 0.07 0.25
N THR A 60 31.39 0.57 -0.94
CA THR A 60 30.90 -0.04 -2.19
C THR A 60 31.38 -1.49 -2.36
N SER A 61 32.47 -1.86 -1.61
CA SER A 61 32.96 -3.24 -1.51
C SER A 61 31.97 -4.21 -0.87
N PHE A 62 30.88 -3.73 -0.22
CA PHE A 62 29.76 -4.52 0.28
C PHE A 62 28.58 -4.51 -0.71
N SER A 63 28.32 -3.38 -1.38
CA SER A 63 27.29 -3.26 -2.41
C SER A 63 27.55 -4.20 -3.59
N SER A 64 28.78 -4.29 -4.05
CA SER A 64 29.18 -5.13 -5.18
C SER A 64 28.87 -6.63 -4.96
N PRO A 65 29.28 -7.29 -3.85
CA PRO A 65 28.95 -8.70 -3.62
C PRO A 65 27.46 -8.93 -3.34
N ILE A 66 26.73 -7.97 -2.77
CA ILE A 66 25.28 -8.05 -2.63
C ILE A 66 24.63 -8.11 -4.02
N THR A 67 25.03 -7.24 -4.94
CA THR A 67 24.58 -7.25 -6.32
C THR A 67 24.97 -8.54 -7.04
N ALA A 68 26.20 -9.03 -6.83
CA ALA A 68 26.65 -10.31 -7.41
C ALA A 68 25.79 -11.50 -6.90
N GLY A 69 25.42 -11.50 -5.61
CA GLY A 69 24.49 -12.48 -5.04
C GLY A 69 23.10 -12.39 -5.66
N ALA A 70 22.60 -11.18 -5.90
CA ALA A 70 21.33 -10.95 -6.58
C ALA A 70 21.34 -11.46 -8.04
N VAL A 71 22.42 -11.22 -8.77
CA VAL A 71 22.65 -11.76 -10.12
C VAL A 71 22.66 -13.30 -10.12
N ALA A 72 23.36 -13.90 -9.16
CA ALA A 72 23.42 -15.36 -9.04
C ALA A 72 22.03 -15.96 -8.73
N LEU A 73 21.26 -15.33 -7.85
CA LEU A 73 19.89 -15.75 -7.54
C LEU A 73 18.97 -15.63 -8.75
N LEU A 74 19.04 -14.51 -9.48
CA LEU A 74 18.28 -14.32 -10.72
C LEU A 74 18.64 -15.39 -11.76
N TRP A 75 19.93 -15.66 -11.94
CA TRP A 75 20.38 -16.67 -12.91
C TRP A 75 19.98 -18.08 -12.49
N SER A 76 19.96 -18.39 -11.20
CA SER A 76 19.45 -19.69 -10.71
C SER A 76 17.95 -19.88 -11.00
N ARG A 77 17.18 -18.79 -11.02
CA ARG A 77 15.75 -18.82 -11.34
C ARG A 77 15.49 -18.92 -12.86
N PHE A 78 16.38 -18.35 -13.67
CA PHE A 78 16.31 -18.33 -15.14
C PHE A 78 17.61 -18.89 -15.74
N PRO A 79 17.86 -20.21 -15.62
CA PRO A 79 19.18 -20.82 -15.96
C PRO A 79 19.51 -20.74 -17.45
N ASP A 80 18.53 -20.64 -18.30
CA ASP A 80 18.69 -20.55 -19.75
C ASP A 80 18.85 -19.11 -20.25
N ALA A 81 18.76 -18.11 -19.36
CA ALA A 81 18.92 -16.72 -19.72
C ALA A 81 20.37 -16.37 -20.07
N ASP A 82 20.55 -15.60 -21.14
CA ASP A 82 21.89 -15.11 -21.48
C ASP A 82 22.35 -13.97 -20.54
N LYS A 83 23.64 -13.68 -20.60
CA LYS A 83 24.25 -12.67 -19.74
C LYS A 83 23.63 -11.27 -19.92
N SER A 84 23.30 -10.89 -21.15
CA SER A 84 22.76 -9.56 -21.44
C SER A 84 21.38 -9.41 -20.82
N TRP A 85 20.53 -10.43 -20.97
CA TRP A 85 19.22 -10.46 -20.36
C TRP A 85 19.29 -10.35 -18.81
N VAL A 86 20.22 -11.08 -18.19
CA VAL A 86 20.39 -11.04 -16.71
C VAL A 86 20.83 -9.65 -16.25
N ILE A 87 21.78 -9.01 -16.96
CA ILE A 87 22.23 -7.65 -16.66
C ILE A 87 21.09 -6.66 -16.81
N ASP A 88 20.40 -6.66 -17.96
CA ASP A 88 19.27 -5.78 -18.23
C ASP A 88 18.15 -5.96 -17.20
N ARG A 89 17.91 -7.19 -16.78
CA ARG A 89 16.90 -7.54 -15.80
C ARG A 89 17.21 -6.94 -14.42
N ILE A 90 18.45 -7.00 -13.96
CA ILE A 90 18.88 -6.42 -12.69
C ILE A 90 18.85 -4.90 -12.75
N VAL A 91 19.38 -4.31 -13.84
CA VAL A 91 19.56 -2.86 -13.95
C VAL A 91 18.21 -2.15 -14.19
N ASN A 92 17.28 -2.74 -14.95
CA ASN A 92 16.00 -2.11 -15.28
C ASN A 92 14.87 -2.41 -14.26
N ASN A 93 15.16 -3.18 -13.20
CA ASN A 93 14.18 -3.49 -12.15
C ASN A 93 14.68 -3.03 -10.76
N THR A 94 15.09 -1.80 -10.69
CA THR A 94 15.49 -1.09 -9.48
C THR A 94 14.37 -0.21 -8.96
N ASP A 95 14.54 0.36 -7.75
CA ASP A 95 13.66 1.37 -7.20
C ASP A 95 14.34 2.72 -7.20
N GLU A 96 13.64 3.76 -7.65
CA GLU A 96 14.09 5.13 -7.47
C GLU A 96 14.08 5.52 -5.98
N PHE A 97 14.98 6.41 -5.60
CA PHE A 97 15.07 6.95 -4.23
C PHE A 97 15.37 8.46 -4.25
N PRO A 98 15.00 9.21 -3.18
CA PRO A 98 14.99 10.67 -3.21
C PRO A 98 16.31 11.32 -3.58
N ASP A 99 17.45 10.77 -3.12
CA ASP A 99 18.77 11.37 -3.36
C ASP A 99 19.22 11.30 -4.82
N MET A 100 18.56 10.53 -5.67
CA MET A 100 18.83 10.53 -7.12
C MET A 100 18.57 11.90 -7.77
N GLN A 101 17.71 12.72 -7.15
CA GLN A 101 17.39 14.09 -7.56
C GLN A 101 18.10 15.14 -6.70
N GLY A 102 18.99 14.70 -5.79
CA GLY A 102 19.65 15.54 -4.81
C GLY A 102 21.02 16.08 -5.23
N GLU A 103 21.75 16.54 -4.23
CA GLU A 103 23.12 17.05 -4.35
C GLU A 103 24.03 16.41 -3.31
N CYS A 104 25.31 16.31 -3.65
CA CYS A 104 26.34 15.82 -2.76
C CYS A 104 27.57 16.71 -2.81
N ASN A 105 27.90 17.37 -1.69
CA ASN A 105 28.97 18.34 -1.60
C ASN A 105 28.88 19.50 -2.64
N GLY A 106 27.64 19.90 -3.00
CA GLY A 106 27.38 20.94 -3.98
C GLY A 106 27.40 20.48 -5.44
N GLU A 107 27.54 19.18 -5.69
CA GLU A 107 27.47 18.56 -7.02
C GLU A 107 26.15 17.82 -7.18
N SER A 108 25.47 17.98 -8.33
CA SER A 108 24.22 17.29 -8.63
C SER A 108 24.42 15.79 -8.78
N LEU A 109 23.51 15.02 -8.19
CA LEU A 109 23.46 13.55 -8.32
C LEU A 109 22.54 13.07 -9.46
N VAL A 110 21.87 13.98 -10.16
CA VAL A 110 20.98 13.64 -11.28
C VAL A 110 21.72 12.89 -12.37
N GLY A 111 21.29 11.66 -12.65
CA GLY A 111 21.94 10.76 -13.63
C GLY A 111 23.27 10.17 -13.20
N MET A 112 23.67 10.33 -11.92
CA MET A 112 24.94 9.87 -11.38
C MET A 112 24.85 8.61 -10.51
N LEU A 113 23.64 8.12 -10.23
CA LEU A 113 23.38 6.98 -9.33
C LEU A 113 22.73 5.79 -10.07
N GLY A 114 22.87 5.76 -11.38
CA GLY A 114 22.32 4.70 -12.22
C GLY A 114 20.80 4.71 -12.28
N THR A 115 20.20 3.52 -12.35
CA THR A 115 18.75 3.35 -12.47
C THR A 115 18.03 3.32 -11.12
N GLY A 116 18.76 3.23 -10.00
CA GLY A 116 18.18 3.23 -8.67
C GLY A 116 18.76 2.19 -7.72
N ARG A 117 18.04 1.92 -6.63
CA ARG A 117 18.39 0.91 -5.64
C ARG A 117 18.07 -0.49 -6.16
N LEU A 118 19.00 -1.43 -5.97
CA LEU A 118 18.79 -2.85 -6.26
C LEU A 118 17.50 -3.39 -5.61
N ASN A 119 16.60 -3.93 -6.43
CA ASN A 119 15.41 -4.66 -5.98
C ASN A 119 15.37 -6.05 -6.62
N ILE A 120 15.88 -7.05 -5.89
CA ILE A 120 15.93 -8.43 -6.38
C ILE A 120 14.53 -9.06 -6.53
N HIS A 121 13.58 -8.66 -5.68
CA HIS A 121 12.19 -9.13 -5.79
C HIS A 121 11.59 -8.67 -7.13
N LYS A 122 11.70 -7.38 -7.45
CA LYS A 122 11.24 -6.82 -8.72
C LYS A 122 11.95 -7.48 -9.92
N ALA A 123 13.27 -7.67 -9.84
CA ALA A 123 14.03 -8.35 -10.89
C ALA A 123 13.61 -9.80 -11.09
N LEU A 124 13.20 -10.53 -10.06
CA LEU A 124 12.72 -11.90 -10.17
C LEU A 124 11.28 -11.99 -10.68
N SER A 125 10.44 -11.03 -10.40
CA SER A 125 8.97 -11.11 -10.47
C SER A 125 8.35 -10.26 -11.59
N ALA A 126 8.92 -9.08 -11.93
CA ALA A 126 8.36 -8.16 -12.91
C ALA A 126 8.11 -8.85 -14.27
N GLY A 127 6.93 -8.67 -14.85
CA GLY A 127 6.50 -9.32 -16.08
C GLY A 127 6.31 -10.84 -16.00
N VAL A 128 6.52 -11.45 -14.80
CA VAL A 128 6.26 -12.88 -14.53
C VAL A 128 5.06 -13.05 -13.62
N TYR A 129 4.99 -12.21 -12.59
CA TYR A 129 3.88 -12.15 -11.66
C TYR A 129 3.23 -10.77 -11.68
N PRO A 130 1.95 -10.65 -11.31
CA PRO A 130 1.32 -9.36 -11.06
C PRO A 130 1.87 -8.73 -9.77
N SER A 131 1.59 -7.44 -9.57
CA SER A 131 1.75 -6.74 -8.29
C SER A 131 0.44 -6.07 -7.93
N LEU A 132 -0.46 -6.85 -7.31
CA LEU A 132 -1.80 -6.40 -6.97
C LEU A 132 -1.79 -5.54 -5.70
N TYR A 133 -2.61 -4.51 -5.69
CA TYR A 133 -2.87 -3.66 -4.53
C TYR A 133 -4.34 -3.28 -4.45
N ILE A 134 -4.82 -3.01 -3.24
CA ILE A 134 -6.16 -2.46 -3.02
C ILE A 134 -6.05 -0.93 -3.16
N TYR A 135 -6.76 -0.38 -4.14
CA TYR A 135 -6.84 1.05 -4.39
C TYR A 135 -7.86 1.72 -3.49
N ASP A 136 -9.01 1.06 -3.26
CA ASP A 136 -10.10 1.57 -2.43
C ASP A 136 -10.96 0.42 -1.90
N VAL A 137 -11.61 0.66 -0.76
CA VAL A 137 -12.55 -0.26 -0.11
C VAL A 137 -13.88 0.46 0.05
N LYS A 138 -14.91 -0.02 -0.62
CA LYS A 138 -16.25 0.57 -0.56
C LYS A 138 -17.16 -0.23 0.36
N GLN A 139 -17.58 0.39 1.43
CA GLN A 139 -18.67 -0.07 2.30
C GLN A 139 -19.99 0.41 1.70
N MET A 140 -20.95 -0.48 1.52
CA MET A 140 -22.20 -0.14 0.84
C MET A 140 -23.32 -1.14 1.12
N ASN A 141 -24.57 -0.68 0.90
CA ASN A 141 -25.75 -1.50 1.04
C ASN A 141 -25.82 -2.22 2.40
N ASP A 142 -25.62 -1.46 3.46
CA ASP A 142 -25.95 -1.83 4.83
C ASP A 142 -27.46 -2.09 5.00
N THR A 143 -27.86 -2.51 6.18
CA THR A 143 -29.24 -2.94 6.42
C THR A 143 -30.26 -1.79 6.30
N ASP A 144 -29.89 -0.58 6.71
CA ASP A 144 -30.76 0.61 6.69
C ASP A 144 -30.51 1.53 5.48
N GLY A 145 -29.41 1.34 4.76
CA GLY A 145 -29.09 2.02 3.50
C GLY A 145 -28.42 3.39 3.68
N ASP A 146 -27.88 3.69 4.87
CA ASP A 146 -27.23 4.97 5.16
C ASP A 146 -25.74 5.02 4.72
N GLY A 147 -25.13 3.87 4.40
CA GLY A 147 -23.76 3.75 3.93
C GLY A 147 -22.72 3.71 5.04
N VAL A 148 -23.16 3.59 6.30
CA VAL A 148 -22.32 3.46 7.48
C VAL A 148 -22.48 2.05 8.06
N PHE A 149 -21.42 1.45 8.54
CA PHE A 149 -21.48 0.15 9.19
C PHE A 149 -21.78 0.33 10.68
N ASN A 150 -23.03 0.05 11.06
CA ASN A 150 -23.48 0.16 12.44
C ASN A 150 -23.50 -1.21 13.13
N PRO A 151 -23.45 -1.25 14.49
CA PRO A 151 -23.64 -2.50 15.22
C PRO A 151 -24.99 -3.17 14.93
N GLY A 152 -24.97 -4.46 14.65
CA GLY A 152 -26.16 -5.27 14.34
C GLY A 152 -26.57 -5.28 12.88
N GLU A 153 -25.73 -4.78 12.00
CA GLU A 153 -26.00 -4.70 10.57
C GLU A 153 -25.21 -5.68 9.73
N GLN A 154 -25.76 -5.99 8.57
CA GLN A 154 -25.04 -6.59 7.45
C GLN A 154 -24.57 -5.50 6.51
N MET A 155 -23.32 -5.63 6.06
CA MET A 155 -22.71 -4.71 5.11
C MET A 155 -22.08 -5.47 3.95
N LYS A 156 -22.18 -4.89 2.76
CA LYS A 156 -21.45 -5.33 1.56
C LYS A 156 -20.18 -4.51 1.42
N VAL A 157 -19.06 -5.20 1.27
CA VAL A 157 -17.77 -4.58 1.07
C VAL A 157 -17.21 -4.96 -0.29
N LYS A 158 -17.00 -3.96 -1.14
CA LYS A 158 -16.38 -4.11 -2.45
C LYS A 158 -14.93 -3.65 -2.42
N LEU A 159 -14.14 -4.27 -3.28
CA LEU A 159 -12.76 -3.88 -3.51
C LEU A 159 -12.60 -3.20 -4.87
N ILE A 160 -11.79 -2.15 -4.90
CA ILE A 160 -11.19 -1.62 -6.11
C ILE A 160 -9.73 -2.01 -6.09
N ILE A 161 -9.30 -2.82 -7.05
CA ILE A 161 -7.92 -3.31 -7.11
C ILE A 161 -7.19 -2.78 -8.34
N GLY A 162 -5.90 -2.53 -8.17
CA GLY A 162 -4.97 -2.17 -9.22
C GLY A 162 -3.84 -3.17 -9.33
N ASN A 163 -3.05 -3.03 -10.39
CA ASN A 163 -1.86 -3.81 -10.67
C ASN A 163 -0.78 -2.86 -11.17
N GLU A 164 0.38 -2.88 -10.54
CA GLU A 164 1.46 -1.93 -10.82
C GLU A 164 2.00 -2.07 -12.24
N GLU A 165 2.45 -0.94 -12.80
CA GLU A 165 3.09 -0.90 -14.12
C GLU A 165 4.42 -1.69 -14.12
N GLY A 166 4.71 -2.37 -15.23
CA GLY A 166 5.94 -3.17 -15.39
C GLY A 166 5.85 -4.59 -14.85
N TRP A 167 4.71 -4.99 -14.28
CA TRP A 167 4.43 -6.35 -13.84
C TRP A 167 3.61 -7.13 -14.89
N ALA A 168 3.27 -8.40 -14.60
CA ALA A 168 2.40 -9.16 -15.49
C ALA A 168 0.92 -8.80 -15.25
N ASP A 169 0.09 -8.95 -16.29
CA ASP A 169 -1.37 -8.89 -16.11
C ASP A 169 -1.84 -9.99 -15.15
N ALA A 170 -2.69 -9.63 -14.20
CA ALA A 170 -3.27 -10.59 -13.28
C ALA A 170 -4.48 -11.30 -13.92
N GLN A 171 -4.45 -12.62 -13.90
CA GLN A 171 -5.52 -13.47 -14.42
C GLN A 171 -6.17 -14.25 -13.28
N ASN A 172 -7.50 -14.46 -13.37
CA ASN A 172 -8.27 -15.22 -12.36
C ASN A 172 -7.96 -14.75 -10.94
N VAL A 173 -8.19 -13.47 -10.70
CA VAL A 173 -7.97 -12.88 -9.39
C VAL A 173 -9.11 -13.27 -8.47
N VAL A 174 -8.76 -13.74 -7.28
CA VAL A 174 -9.68 -14.06 -6.20
C VAL A 174 -9.21 -13.30 -4.96
N ALA A 175 -10.11 -12.61 -4.30
CA ALA A 175 -9.87 -11.99 -3.01
C ALA A 175 -10.60 -12.78 -1.92
N THR A 176 -9.94 -13.04 -0.79
CA THR A 176 -10.57 -13.60 0.40
C THR A 176 -10.30 -12.71 1.60
N ILE A 177 -11.35 -12.42 2.39
CA ILE A 177 -11.23 -11.61 3.60
C ILE A 177 -11.21 -12.49 4.84
N SER A 178 -10.41 -12.10 5.82
CA SER A 178 -10.38 -12.70 7.16
C SER A 178 -10.19 -11.64 8.24
N SER A 179 -10.67 -11.92 9.43
CA SER A 179 -10.40 -11.11 10.62
C SER A 179 -10.25 -12.03 11.84
N THR A 180 -9.47 -11.58 12.82
CA THR A 180 -9.39 -12.21 14.14
C THR A 180 -10.22 -11.48 15.18
N ASP A 181 -10.90 -10.39 14.78
CA ASP A 181 -11.79 -9.62 15.63
C ASP A 181 -13.13 -10.32 15.75
N ASP A 182 -13.54 -10.64 16.95
CA ASP A 182 -14.75 -11.40 17.26
C ASP A 182 -16.05 -10.58 17.09
N ARG A 183 -15.95 -9.27 16.89
CA ARG A 183 -17.08 -8.40 16.53
C ARG A 183 -17.59 -8.64 15.11
N LEU A 184 -16.76 -9.19 14.22
CA LEU A 184 -17.08 -9.38 12.81
C LEU A 184 -17.43 -10.83 12.50
N GLN A 185 -18.64 -11.07 12.02
CA GLN A 185 -19.04 -12.29 11.37
C GLN A 185 -18.92 -12.17 9.86
N ILE A 186 -18.13 -13.02 9.24
CA ILE A 186 -17.97 -13.07 7.78
C ILE A 186 -18.96 -14.09 7.24
N ILE A 187 -19.94 -13.64 6.43
CA ILE A 187 -20.98 -14.48 5.84
C ILE A 187 -20.55 -14.98 4.46
N ASP A 188 -19.95 -14.07 3.65
CA ASP A 188 -19.33 -14.39 2.37
C ASP A 188 -17.94 -13.77 2.34
N ASP A 189 -16.93 -14.62 2.30
CA ASP A 189 -15.53 -14.25 2.43
C ASP A 189 -14.79 -14.10 1.10
N THR A 190 -15.46 -14.32 -0.04
CA THR A 190 -14.78 -14.48 -1.32
C THR A 190 -15.35 -13.56 -2.39
N ILE A 191 -14.47 -12.87 -3.12
CA ILE A 191 -14.78 -12.12 -4.34
C ILE A 191 -14.02 -12.75 -5.50
N GLU A 192 -14.72 -13.09 -6.57
CA GLU A 192 -14.13 -13.57 -7.83
C GLU A 192 -14.13 -12.47 -8.89
N PHE A 193 -12.96 -12.15 -9.41
CA PHE A 193 -12.79 -11.15 -10.45
C PHE A 193 -12.85 -11.82 -11.83
N SER A 194 -13.94 -11.64 -12.54
CA SER A 194 -14.19 -12.29 -13.84
C SER A 194 -13.35 -11.77 -15.00
N SER A 195 -12.65 -10.65 -14.82
CA SER A 195 -11.79 -10.03 -15.82
C SER A 195 -10.33 -10.01 -15.34
N SER A 196 -9.39 -9.91 -16.28
CA SER A 196 -8.00 -9.67 -15.93
C SER A 196 -7.81 -8.25 -15.36
N VAL A 197 -6.83 -8.09 -14.45
CA VAL A 197 -6.38 -6.78 -13.96
C VAL A 197 -5.06 -6.45 -14.66
N PRO A 198 -5.09 -5.57 -15.69
CA PRO A 198 -3.91 -5.27 -16.49
C PRO A 198 -2.89 -4.47 -15.67
N ALA A 199 -1.61 -4.73 -15.92
CA ALA A 199 -0.51 -3.98 -15.30
C ALA A 199 -0.51 -2.52 -15.79
N GLY A 200 -0.38 -1.58 -14.86
CA GLY A 200 -0.39 -0.13 -15.15
C GLY A 200 -1.72 0.42 -15.65
N GLY A 201 -2.78 -0.41 -15.66
CA GLY A 201 -4.13 0.02 -16.01
C GLY A 201 -4.82 0.79 -14.88
N SER A 202 -5.99 1.36 -15.19
CA SER A 202 -6.84 1.92 -14.15
C SER A 202 -7.28 0.84 -13.16
N ALA A 203 -7.37 1.18 -11.88
CA ALA A 203 -7.93 0.28 -10.88
C ALA A 203 -9.38 -0.09 -11.21
N LEU A 204 -9.74 -1.35 -11.01
CA LEU A 204 -11.01 -1.92 -11.44
C LEU A 204 -11.91 -2.20 -10.22
N GLU A 205 -13.17 -1.76 -10.33
CA GLU A 205 -14.26 -2.13 -9.42
C GLU A 205 -15.05 -3.31 -10.02
N PHE A 206 -15.33 -4.31 -9.21
CA PHE A 206 -16.08 -5.49 -9.62
C PHE A 206 -17.45 -5.54 -8.98
N MET A 207 -18.38 -6.29 -9.61
CA MET A 207 -19.77 -6.37 -9.15
C MET A 207 -19.95 -7.20 -7.89
N ASP A 208 -18.99 -8.08 -7.60
CA ASP A 208 -18.97 -8.98 -6.45
C ASP A 208 -18.53 -8.26 -5.17
N TYR A 209 -18.88 -8.83 -4.00
CA TYR A 209 -18.65 -8.20 -2.69
C TYR A 209 -18.50 -9.25 -1.58
N PHE A 210 -17.78 -8.91 -0.53
CA PHE A 210 -17.86 -9.61 0.75
C PHE A 210 -19.16 -9.26 1.47
N LEU A 211 -19.76 -10.23 2.15
CA LEU A 211 -20.91 -9.99 3.02
C LEU A 211 -20.50 -10.19 4.48
N LEU A 212 -20.60 -9.13 5.26
CA LEU A 212 -20.15 -9.06 6.65
C LEU A 212 -21.32 -8.68 7.55
N GLU A 213 -21.26 -9.07 8.83
CA GLU A 213 -22.26 -8.76 9.84
C GLU A 213 -21.60 -8.51 11.20
N THR A 214 -22.22 -7.64 12.01
CA THR A 214 -21.82 -7.42 13.41
C THR A 214 -22.99 -7.60 14.34
N ASP A 215 -22.73 -7.90 15.63
CA ASP A 215 -23.78 -7.97 16.66
C ASP A 215 -24.19 -6.55 17.12
N GLN A 216 -25.45 -6.41 17.61
CA GLN A 216 -26.02 -5.13 18.08
C GLN A 216 -25.25 -4.52 19.26
N GLU A 217 -24.55 -5.35 20.04
CA GLU A 217 -23.77 -4.90 21.20
C GLU A 217 -22.26 -4.76 20.90
N SER A 218 -21.87 -4.82 19.62
CA SER A 218 -20.47 -4.69 19.21
C SER A 218 -19.90 -3.32 19.60
N GLU A 219 -18.70 -3.32 20.17
CA GLU A 219 -17.99 -2.08 20.51
C GLU A 219 -17.60 -1.32 19.25
N LEU A 220 -17.76 0.01 19.29
CA LEU A 220 -17.41 0.90 18.17
C LEU A 220 -15.90 0.97 17.94
N GLY A 221 -15.50 1.29 16.74
CA GLY A 221 -14.11 1.49 16.32
C GLY A 221 -13.72 0.62 15.13
N ASP A 222 -12.48 0.74 14.71
CA ASP A 222 -11.99 0.02 13.55
C ASP A 222 -11.85 -1.48 13.82
N ILE A 223 -12.24 -2.28 12.85
CA ILE A 223 -12.14 -3.73 12.83
C ILE A 223 -11.03 -4.12 11.85
N PRO A 224 -9.89 -4.61 12.33
CA PRO A 224 -8.79 -5.00 11.46
C PRO A 224 -9.12 -6.26 10.67
N CYS A 225 -8.91 -6.19 9.37
CA CYS A 225 -9.10 -7.30 8.44
C CYS A 225 -7.86 -7.52 7.58
N VAL A 226 -7.70 -8.73 7.10
CA VAL A 226 -6.69 -9.07 6.09
C VAL A 226 -7.39 -9.59 4.86
N VAL A 227 -7.08 -8.98 3.72
CA VAL A 227 -7.52 -9.45 2.41
C VAL A 227 -6.36 -10.14 1.71
N ASN A 228 -6.49 -11.43 1.44
CA ASN A 228 -5.57 -12.18 0.58
C ASN A 228 -6.02 -12.01 -0.88
N LEU A 229 -5.15 -11.45 -1.72
CA LEU A 229 -5.33 -11.37 -3.17
C LEU A 229 -4.52 -12.47 -3.83
N ARG A 230 -5.18 -13.37 -4.54
CA ARG A 230 -4.58 -14.47 -5.28
C ARG A 230 -4.82 -14.30 -6.78
N ALA A 231 -3.80 -14.56 -7.61
CA ALA A 231 -3.93 -14.56 -9.06
C ALA A 231 -3.25 -15.78 -9.69
N GLY A 232 -3.78 -16.25 -10.81
CA GLY A 232 -3.26 -17.35 -11.61
C GLY A 232 -4.23 -18.50 -11.80
N LEU A 233 -4.01 -19.30 -12.86
CA LEU A 233 -4.82 -20.47 -13.20
C LEU A 233 -4.37 -21.76 -12.53
N GLN A 234 -3.09 -21.84 -12.18
CA GLN A 234 -2.45 -23.04 -11.60
C GLN A 234 -1.35 -22.61 -10.62
N ALA A 235 -1.07 -23.47 -9.64
CA ALA A 235 0.04 -23.27 -8.72
C ALA A 235 1.41 -23.32 -9.44
N PRO A 236 2.42 -22.54 -9.00
CA PRO A 236 2.31 -21.64 -7.87
C PRO A 236 1.50 -20.38 -8.21
N TYR A 237 0.53 -20.05 -7.34
CA TYR A 237 -0.23 -18.83 -7.46
C TYR A 237 0.61 -17.62 -7.03
N TYR A 238 0.28 -16.44 -7.55
CA TYR A 238 0.64 -15.19 -6.90
C TYR A 238 -0.31 -14.97 -5.73
N GLU A 239 0.22 -14.61 -4.58
CA GLU A 239 -0.57 -14.30 -3.39
C GLU A 239 0.06 -13.13 -2.64
N VAL A 240 -0.79 -12.21 -2.18
CA VAL A 240 -0.38 -11.10 -1.32
C VAL A 240 -1.47 -10.81 -0.29
N ASP A 241 -1.06 -10.59 0.96
CA ASP A 241 -1.94 -10.16 2.04
C ASP A 241 -1.90 -8.64 2.18
N VAL A 242 -3.09 -8.01 2.22
CA VAL A 242 -3.26 -6.58 2.38
C VAL A 242 -4.13 -6.33 3.62
N SER A 243 -3.62 -5.56 4.58
CA SER A 243 -4.39 -5.15 5.75
C SER A 243 -5.32 -4.00 5.39
N ILE A 244 -6.56 -4.09 5.85
CA ILE A 244 -7.58 -3.04 5.76
C ILE A 244 -8.28 -2.91 7.10
N ASP A 245 -8.82 -1.73 7.39
CA ASP A 245 -9.66 -1.48 8.55
C ASP A 245 -11.08 -1.16 8.08
N LEU A 246 -12.08 -1.77 8.73
CA LEU A 246 -13.49 -1.47 8.53
C LEU A 246 -13.97 -0.66 9.73
N SER A 247 -14.54 0.51 9.50
CA SER A 247 -14.99 1.38 10.59
C SER A 247 -16.41 1.02 11.01
N LEU A 248 -16.57 0.59 12.27
CA LEU A 248 -17.86 0.35 12.92
C LEU A 248 -18.21 1.58 13.75
N SER A 249 -19.25 2.30 13.39
CA SER A 249 -19.65 3.53 14.05
C SER A 249 -21.17 3.64 14.23
N LEU A 250 -21.61 4.66 14.95
CA LEU A 250 -23.01 5.06 15.05
C LEU A 250 -23.28 6.34 14.25
N ASP A 251 -22.35 6.71 13.38
CA ASP A 251 -22.56 7.84 12.49
C ASP A 251 -23.68 7.50 11.52
N GLN A 252 -24.56 8.47 11.24
CA GLN A 252 -25.53 8.39 10.18
C GLN A 252 -25.16 9.35 9.07
N TYR A 253 -25.29 8.92 7.82
CA TYR A 253 -25.05 9.78 6.67
C TYR A 253 -25.89 11.06 6.79
N GLY A 254 -25.24 12.20 6.68
CA GLY A 254 -25.88 13.51 6.85
C GLY A 254 -25.88 14.06 8.28
N PHE A 255 -25.62 13.23 9.32
CA PHE A 255 -25.58 13.67 10.72
C PHE A 255 -24.20 14.14 11.19
N SER A 256 -23.15 14.03 10.41
CA SER A 256 -21.88 14.66 10.72
C SER A 256 -22.01 16.18 10.58
N TYR A 257 -22.49 16.86 11.61
CA TYR A 257 -22.49 18.32 11.67
C TYR A 257 -21.13 18.78 12.22
N PRO A 258 -20.18 19.21 11.36
CA PRO A 258 -18.84 19.57 11.79
C PRO A 258 -18.89 20.95 12.44
N SER A 259 -19.27 21.01 13.71
CA SER A 259 -19.18 22.25 14.47
C SER A 259 -18.24 22.07 15.65
N SER A 260 -17.06 22.62 15.54
CA SER A 260 -16.12 22.77 16.68
C SER A 260 -16.65 23.72 17.77
N THR A 261 -17.83 24.31 17.57
CA THR A 261 -18.43 25.31 18.47
C THR A 261 -19.66 24.80 19.23
N MET A 262 -20.14 23.58 18.94
CA MET A 262 -21.27 22.99 19.64
C MET A 262 -20.80 22.26 20.91
N ASN A 263 -21.26 22.70 22.06
CA ASN A 263 -21.01 22.03 23.32
C ASN A 263 -22.32 21.39 23.80
N LEU A 264 -22.66 20.24 23.18
CA LEU A 264 -23.92 19.53 23.44
C LEU A 264 -23.85 18.80 24.77
N ARG A 265 -24.68 19.20 25.73
CA ARG A 265 -24.81 18.54 27.04
C ARG A 265 -26.26 18.21 27.41
N SER A 266 -27.21 18.61 26.56
CA SER A 266 -28.60 18.23 26.74
C SER A 266 -28.90 16.89 26.12
N SER A 267 -29.86 16.16 26.63
CA SER A 267 -30.39 14.98 25.97
C SER A 267 -31.17 15.40 24.71
N PRO A 268 -30.96 14.76 23.56
CA PRO A 268 -31.76 15.04 22.40
C PRO A 268 -33.23 14.62 22.61
N VAL A 269 -34.13 15.32 21.96
CA VAL A 269 -35.55 14.98 21.89
C VAL A 269 -35.88 14.60 20.44
N VAL A 270 -36.53 13.48 20.27
CA VAL A 270 -36.91 12.94 18.95
C VAL A 270 -38.43 12.93 18.86
N GLY A 271 -38.98 13.46 17.78
CA GLY A 271 -40.44 13.49 17.56
C GLY A 271 -40.81 14.05 16.20
N ASP A 272 -41.93 13.58 15.64
CA ASP A 272 -42.54 14.13 14.43
C ASP A 272 -43.31 15.41 14.81
N LEU A 273 -42.66 16.56 14.75
CA LEU A 273 -43.25 17.86 15.12
C LEU A 273 -43.87 18.56 13.92
N ASN A 274 -43.54 18.20 12.72
CA ASN A 274 -44.09 18.76 11.50
C ASN A 274 -45.27 17.95 10.95
N GLY A 275 -45.50 16.70 11.45
CA GLY A 275 -46.59 15.81 11.08
C GLY A 275 -46.45 15.14 9.72
N ASP A 276 -45.24 14.99 9.23
CA ASP A 276 -44.92 14.36 7.93
C ASP A 276 -44.70 12.84 8.02
N GLY A 277 -44.67 12.28 9.23
CA GLY A 277 -44.48 10.86 9.49
C GLY A 277 -43.01 10.47 9.71
N ASN A 278 -42.07 11.40 9.59
CA ASN A 278 -40.68 11.21 9.91
C ASN A 278 -40.33 11.85 11.27
N PHE A 279 -39.30 11.39 11.92
CA PHE A 279 -38.88 11.96 13.20
C PHE A 279 -37.79 13.00 13.00
N GLU A 280 -37.93 14.15 13.66
CA GLU A 280 -36.88 15.15 13.79
C GLU A 280 -36.14 14.97 15.11
N ILE A 281 -34.88 15.43 15.11
CA ILE A 281 -34.01 15.44 16.28
C ILE A 281 -33.78 16.90 16.72
N TYR A 282 -34.00 17.17 18.00
CA TYR A 282 -33.78 18.49 18.59
C TYR A 282 -32.80 18.39 19.74
N VAL A 283 -31.82 19.29 19.79
CA VAL A 283 -30.79 19.31 20.86
C VAL A 283 -30.39 20.73 21.19
N GLY A 284 -30.17 21.00 22.49
CA GLY A 284 -29.68 22.28 23.01
C GLY A 284 -28.18 22.22 23.34
N ASP A 285 -27.48 23.33 23.16
CA ASP A 285 -26.11 23.51 23.66
C ASP A 285 -26.02 24.31 24.97
N ASP A 286 -24.82 24.33 25.60
CA ASP A 286 -24.54 25.06 26.80
C ASP A 286 -24.58 26.60 26.61
N ASP A 287 -24.49 27.09 25.39
CA ASP A 287 -24.56 28.50 25.02
C ASP A 287 -26.01 28.99 24.88
N GLY A 288 -26.99 28.10 25.08
CA GLY A 288 -28.42 28.42 25.02
C GLY A 288 -28.97 28.43 23.57
N ARG A 289 -28.26 27.80 22.66
CA ARG A 289 -28.73 27.59 21.29
C ARG A 289 -29.50 26.28 21.20
N PHE A 290 -30.41 26.21 20.23
CA PHE A 290 -31.23 25.04 19.97
C PHE A 290 -31.08 24.66 18.51
N TYR A 291 -30.84 23.39 18.26
CA TYR A 291 -30.62 22.84 16.93
C TYR A 291 -31.70 21.82 16.60
N GLY A 292 -32.18 21.85 15.38
CA GLY A 292 -33.14 20.87 14.86
C GLY A 292 -32.58 20.26 13.58
N PHE A 293 -32.75 18.95 13.47
CA PHE A 293 -32.35 18.15 12.30
C PHE A 293 -33.51 17.31 11.83
N SER A 294 -33.67 17.19 10.51
CA SER A 294 -34.58 16.26 9.87
C SER A 294 -34.08 14.82 10.03
N HIS A 295 -34.88 13.83 9.72
CA HIS A 295 -34.54 12.39 9.75
C HIS A 295 -33.34 12.02 8.86
N ASP A 296 -33.04 12.81 7.84
CA ASP A 296 -31.91 12.64 6.94
C ASP A 296 -30.65 13.45 7.36
N GLY A 297 -30.66 14.05 8.56
CA GLY A 297 -29.57 14.85 9.10
C GLY A 297 -29.47 16.28 8.57
N SER A 298 -30.35 16.70 7.68
CA SER A 298 -30.36 18.07 7.18
C SER A 298 -30.84 19.03 8.29
N PRO A 299 -30.19 20.21 8.49
CA PRO A 299 -30.64 21.19 9.45
C PRO A 299 -32.04 21.72 9.12
N LEU A 300 -32.90 21.79 10.14
CA LEU A 300 -34.22 22.38 9.95
C LEU A 300 -34.11 23.89 9.74
N PRO A 301 -34.85 24.47 8.80
CA PRO A 301 -34.86 25.91 8.60
C PRO A 301 -35.45 26.64 9.81
N ASN A 302 -34.76 27.67 10.27
CA ASN A 302 -35.11 28.52 11.42
C ASN A 302 -34.86 27.94 12.83
N PHE A 303 -33.94 27.02 12.97
CA PHE A 303 -33.40 26.55 14.23
C PHE A 303 -31.94 26.93 14.39
#